data_91f69dea6a28bd2a5c8cae4bcfe12965
#
_entry.id   91f69dea6a28bd2a5c8cae4bcfe12965
#
_cell.length_a   1.000
_cell.length_b   1.000
_cell.length_c   1.000
_cell.angle_alpha   90.00
_cell.angle_beta   90.00
_cell.angle_gamma   90.00
#
_symmetry.space_group_name_H-M   'P 1'
#
loop_
_entity.id
_entity.type
_entity.pdbx_description
1 polymer ?
#
loop_
_entity_poly.entity_id
_entity_poly.type
_entity_poly.pdbx_seq_one_letter_code
_entity_poly.pdbx_strand_id
1 'polypeptide(L)'
;MRNMKTSLEMAELAVDFRDRGVVGFDLAGEEGGYPPKKHVDAFHYIQRQNFNITVHAGEGYGKESIWQAIQYCGAHRIGHGTRLIDDIVMTDGAVAKLGGLAQYVLDKRIPLELCLSSNVHTGAIPTIAEHPFKIFYQQQFRVTLNTDNRLMSRTSMSNEFQVAMDTFGLGLDDFEKITINSMKSAFLPYADRIRIIYTAIKPGYARIRYPEYLPPAGAA
;
A
#
# COMPACT_ATOMS: atom_id res chain seq x y z
N MET A 1 15.44 2.24 8.82
CA MET A 1 16.51 2.32 7.76
C MET A 1 17.91 2.70 8.25
N ARG A 2 18.09 3.24 9.46
CA ARG A 2 19.43 3.69 9.97
C ARG A 2 20.42 2.58 10.30
N ASN A 3 19.97 1.42 10.80
CA ASN A 3 20.84 0.34 11.23
C ASN A 3 20.94 -0.78 10.20
N MET A 4 22.02 -0.85 9.46
CA MET A 4 22.24 -1.87 8.42
C MET A 4 22.73 -3.21 9.00
N LYS A 5 23.47 -3.20 10.13
CA LYS A 5 24.08 -4.42 10.68
C LYS A 5 23.06 -5.44 11.16
N THR A 6 21.90 -4.98 11.63
CA THR A 6 20.83 -5.85 12.14
C THR A 6 19.80 -6.26 11.08
N SER A 7 19.89 -5.71 9.85
CA SER A 7 18.87 -5.98 8.82
C SER A 7 18.86 -7.46 8.41
N LEU A 8 20.03 -8.08 8.23
CA LEU A 8 20.12 -9.49 7.88
C LEU A 8 19.62 -10.38 9.01
N GLU A 9 20.04 -10.11 10.26
CA GLU A 9 19.56 -10.82 11.45
C GLU A 9 18.04 -10.75 11.58
N MET A 10 17.45 -9.57 11.33
CA MET A 10 16.00 -9.39 11.35
C MET A 10 15.30 -10.12 10.20
N ALA A 11 15.93 -10.20 9.05
CA ALA A 11 15.43 -10.96 7.90
C ALA A 11 15.42 -12.47 8.20
N GLU A 12 16.50 -12.99 8.79
CA GLU A 12 16.61 -14.37 9.24
C GLU A 12 15.52 -14.68 10.28
N LEU A 13 15.39 -13.83 11.29
CA LEU A 13 14.37 -13.97 12.33
C LEU A 13 12.95 -13.96 11.73
N ALA A 14 12.67 -13.07 10.78
CA ALA A 14 11.36 -13.00 10.12
C ALA A 14 11.01 -14.31 9.42
N VAL A 15 11.97 -14.91 8.73
CA VAL A 15 11.79 -16.21 8.05
C VAL A 15 11.61 -17.35 9.07
N ASP A 16 12.37 -17.38 10.14
CA ASP A 16 12.27 -18.40 11.20
C ASP A 16 10.89 -18.40 11.88
N PHE A 17 10.22 -17.25 11.88
CA PHE A 17 8.89 -17.09 12.47
C PHE A 17 7.74 -17.16 11.46
N ARG A 18 8.00 -17.57 10.18
CA ARG A 18 6.94 -17.65 9.16
C ARG A 18 5.75 -18.51 9.57
N ASP A 19 6.00 -19.62 10.22
CA ASP A 19 4.96 -20.56 10.68
C ASP A 19 4.34 -20.14 12.03
N ARG A 20 4.76 -19.00 12.56
CA ARG A 20 4.28 -18.41 13.82
C ARG A 20 3.59 -17.06 13.61
N GLY A 21 3.15 -16.79 12.38
CA GLY A 21 2.33 -15.64 12.04
C GLY A 21 3.10 -14.46 11.42
N VAL A 22 4.42 -14.54 11.21
CA VAL A 22 5.17 -13.53 10.45
C VAL A 22 4.99 -13.80 8.96
N VAL A 23 4.37 -12.86 8.25
CA VAL A 23 3.94 -13.05 6.85
C VAL A 23 4.78 -12.28 5.83
N GLY A 24 5.70 -11.43 6.28
CA GLY A 24 6.55 -10.63 5.41
C GLY A 24 7.59 -9.82 6.17
N PHE A 25 8.47 -9.21 5.41
CA PHE A 25 9.56 -8.36 5.91
C PHE A 25 9.35 -6.93 5.38
N ASP A 26 9.49 -5.94 6.26
CA ASP A 26 9.34 -4.52 5.93
C ASP A 26 10.61 -3.74 6.26
N LEU A 27 10.90 -2.74 5.45
CA LEU A 27 11.91 -1.74 5.73
C LEU A 27 11.24 -0.38 5.90
N ALA A 28 11.22 0.13 7.12
CA ALA A 28 10.59 1.39 7.48
C ALA A 28 11.57 2.36 8.17
N GLY A 29 11.18 3.61 8.30
CA GLY A 29 11.91 4.68 8.98
C GLY A 29 12.37 5.77 8.02
N GLU A 30 13.32 6.61 8.47
CA GLU A 30 13.81 7.76 7.71
C GLU A 30 14.44 7.34 6.36
N GLU A 31 13.89 7.85 5.26
CA GLU A 31 14.39 7.58 3.91
C GLU A 31 15.56 8.48 3.52
N GLY A 32 15.54 9.74 3.94
CA GLY A 32 16.58 10.73 3.61
C GLY A 32 17.97 10.29 4.10
N GLY A 33 18.91 10.07 3.17
CA GLY A 33 20.26 9.57 3.49
C GLY A 33 20.35 8.08 3.79
N TYR A 34 19.23 7.34 3.86
CA TYR A 34 19.15 5.92 4.20
C TYR A 34 18.50 5.09 3.07
N PRO A 35 19.08 5.05 1.87
CA PRO A 35 18.46 4.42 0.72
C PRO A 35 18.27 2.91 0.93
N PRO A 36 17.15 2.33 0.46
CA PRO A 36 16.82 0.90 0.63
C PRO A 36 17.93 -0.05 0.16
N LYS A 37 18.66 0.30 -0.89
CA LYS A 37 19.76 -0.52 -1.44
C LYS A 37 20.87 -0.85 -0.43
N LYS A 38 21.00 -0.09 0.66
CA LYS A 38 21.98 -0.40 1.73
C LYS A 38 21.64 -1.68 2.52
N HIS A 39 20.42 -2.19 2.38
CA HIS A 39 19.92 -3.39 3.05
C HIS A 39 19.79 -4.58 2.09
N VAL A 40 20.45 -4.53 0.94
CA VAL A 40 20.28 -5.50 -0.15
C VAL A 40 20.55 -6.96 0.27
N ASP A 41 21.50 -7.20 1.17
CA ASP A 41 21.81 -8.55 1.64
C ASP A 41 20.63 -9.19 2.39
N ALA A 42 19.94 -8.41 3.23
CA ALA A 42 18.73 -8.84 3.91
C ALA A 42 17.62 -9.17 2.89
N PHE A 43 17.41 -8.31 1.91
CA PHE A 43 16.40 -8.52 0.88
C PHE A 43 16.71 -9.70 -0.04
N HIS A 44 17.96 -9.90 -0.43
CA HIS A 44 18.38 -11.07 -1.19
C HIS A 44 18.20 -12.37 -0.40
N TYR A 45 18.40 -12.33 0.91
CA TYR A 45 18.07 -13.46 1.77
C TYR A 45 16.56 -13.74 1.74
N ILE A 46 15.73 -12.75 2.00
CA ILE A 46 14.26 -12.84 1.99
C ILE A 46 13.73 -13.37 0.65
N GLN A 47 14.23 -12.85 -0.47
CA GLN A 47 13.85 -13.30 -1.82
C GLN A 47 14.15 -14.79 -2.03
N ARG A 48 15.35 -15.25 -1.63
CA ARG A 48 15.74 -16.68 -1.73
C ARG A 48 14.90 -17.60 -0.86
N GLN A 49 14.27 -17.06 0.19
CA GLN A 49 13.36 -17.79 1.06
C GLN A 49 11.89 -17.76 0.57
N ASN A 50 11.62 -17.16 -0.59
CA ASN A 50 10.26 -16.94 -1.11
C ASN A 50 9.35 -16.25 -0.08
N PHE A 51 9.88 -15.26 0.64
CA PHE A 51 9.15 -14.56 1.68
C PHE A 51 8.71 -13.18 1.18
N ASN A 52 7.60 -12.66 1.70
CA ASN A 52 7.02 -11.44 1.19
C ASN A 52 7.79 -10.20 1.64
N ILE A 53 7.78 -9.16 0.79
CA ILE A 53 8.50 -7.90 1.01
C ILE A 53 7.57 -6.72 0.81
N THR A 54 7.53 -5.80 1.77
CA THR A 54 7.06 -4.43 1.58
C THR A 54 8.21 -3.48 1.95
N VAL A 55 8.23 -2.28 1.37
CA VAL A 55 9.29 -1.30 1.65
C VAL A 55 8.66 0.08 1.69
N HIS A 56 8.88 0.84 2.76
CA HIS A 56 8.57 2.25 2.81
C HIS A 56 9.46 3.01 1.82
N ALA A 57 8.86 3.62 0.81
CA ALA A 57 9.60 4.32 -0.22
C ALA A 57 8.75 5.42 -0.87
N GLY A 58 9.35 6.58 -1.13
CA GLY A 58 8.67 7.72 -1.74
C GLY A 58 7.69 8.41 -0.80
N GLU A 59 7.95 8.40 0.49
CA GLU A 59 7.32 9.26 1.48
C GLU A 59 8.22 10.47 1.79
N GLY A 60 9.36 10.24 2.42
CA GLY A 60 10.31 11.26 2.83
C GLY A 60 11.43 11.52 1.82
N TYR A 61 11.49 10.79 0.72
CA TYR A 61 12.48 10.92 -0.34
C TYR A 61 11.82 10.78 -1.73
N GLY A 62 12.58 11.09 -2.80
CA GLY A 62 12.07 11.09 -4.17
C GLY A 62 11.73 9.71 -4.75
N LYS A 63 11.27 9.69 -6.00
CA LYS A 63 10.92 8.46 -6.74
C LYS A 63 12.06 7.43 -6.84
N GLU A 64 13.31 7.85 -6.63
CA GLU A 64 14.48 6.98 -6.61
C GLU A 64 14.41 5.94 -5.50
N SER A 65 13.82 6.26 -4.33
CA SER A 65 13.63 5.27 -3.28
C SER A 65 12.63 4.19 -3.68
N ILE A 66 11.57 4.57 -4.40
CA ILE A 66 10.59 3.61 -4.98
C ILE A 66 11.28 2.69 -5.97
N TRP A 67 12.09 3.28 -6.87
CA TRP A 67 12.86 2.49 -7.84
C TRP A 67 13.81 1.50 -7.15
N GLN A 68 14.52 1.94 -6.10
CA GLN A 68 15.42 1.07 -5.32
C GLN A 68 14.66 -0.02 -4.58
N ALA A 69 13.52 0.30 -3.97
CA ALA A 69 12.66 -0.67 -3.30
C ALA A 69 12.24 -1.79 -4.24
N ILE A 70 11.93 -1.47 -5.49
CA ILE A 70 11.53 -2.43 -6.51
C ILE A 70 12.74 -3.19 -7.06
N GLN A 71 13.77 -2.49 -7.53
CA GLN A 71 14.85 -3.09 -8.32
C GLN A 71 15.93 -3.77 -7.47
N TYR A 72 16.23 -3.25 -6.29
CA TYR A 72 17.23 -3.84 -5.40
C TYR A 72 16.59 -4.71 -4.32
N CYS A 73 15.46 -4.28 -3.74
CA CYS A 73 14.87 -4.98 -2.62
C CYS A 73 13.79 -6.00 -3.05
N GLY A 74 13.32 -5.95 -4.30
CA GLY A 74 12.29 -6.85 -4.80
C GLY A 74 10.95 -6.65 -4.11
N ALA A 75 10.58 -5.42 -3.77
CA ALA A 75 9.37 -5.10 -3.05
C ALA A 75 8.12 -5.59 -3.80
N HIS A 76 7.29 -6.34 -3.12
CA HIS A 76 5.98 -6.78 -3.61
C HIS A 76 4.92 -5.70 -3.44
N ARG A 77 5.10 -4.80 -2.45
CA ARG A 77 4.27 -3.61 -2.18
C ARG A 77 5.18 -2.45 -1.81
N ILE A 78 4.70 -1.23 -2.05
CA ILE A 78 5.38 0.01 -1.68
C ILE A 78 4.58 0.70 -0.59
N GLY A 79 5.20 0.84 0.59
CA GLY A 79 4.67 1.69 1.66
C GLY A 79 4.71 3.15 1.20
N HIS A 80 3.59 3.82 1.30
CA HIS A 80 3.31 5.18 0.82
C HIS A 80 3.41 5.33 -0.70
N GLY A 81 4.59 5.50 -1.27
CA GLY A 81 4.78 5.66 -2.71
C GLY A 81 4.26 7.01 -3.25
N THR A 82 4.03 8.01 -2.40
CA THR A 82 3.45 9.30 -2.79
C THR A 82 4.27 10.00 -3.86
N ARG A 83 5.60 9.91 -3.79
CA ARG A 83 6.53 10.53 -4.74
C ARG A 83 6.58 9.84 -6.11
N LEU A 84 5.79 8.78 -6.33
CA LEU A 84 5.58 8.25 -7.68
C LEU A 84 4.93 9.30 -8.60
N ILE A 85 4.22 10.27 -8.04
CA ILE A 85 3.66 11.41 -8.78
C ILE A 85 4.74 12.21 -9.53
N ASP A 86 5.97 12.24 -9.04
CA ASP A 86 7.09 12.94 -9.68
C ASP A 86 7.55 12.27 -11.00
N ASP A 87 7.04 11.08 -11.30
CA ASP A 87 7.25 10.36 -12.56
C ASP A 87 6.02 10.44 -13.49
N ILE A 88 5.06 11.32 -13.18
CA ILE A 88 3.84 11.52 -13.97
C ILE A 88 3.82 12.96 -14.48
N VAL A 89 3.69 13.11 -15.79
CA VAL A 89 3.56 14.43 -16.42
C VAL A 89 2.08 14.83 -16.41
N MET A 90 1.81 15.98 -15.81
CA MET A 90 0.48 16.60 -15.77
C MET A 90 0.41 17.75 -16.78
N THR A 91 -0.71 17.87 -17.50
CA THR A 91 -1.00 19.01 -18.38
C THR A 91 -2.47 19.40 -18.18
N ASP A 92 -2.72 20.66 -17.90
CA ASP A 92 -4.07 21.19 -17.65
C ASP A 92 -4.88 20.41 -16.60
N GLY A 93 -4.21 19.94 -15.54
CA GLY A 93 -4.82 19.18 -14.46
C GLY A 93 -5.10 17.69 -14.79
N ALA A 94 -4.74 17.23 -15.96
CA ALA A 94 -4.89 15.84 -16.39
C ALA A 94 -3.54 15.14 -16.57
N VAL A 95 -3.52 13.82 -16.43
CA VAL A 95 -2.33 13.02 -16.71
C VAL A 95 -2.09 12.98 -18.21
N ALA A 96 -0.99 13.59 -18.64
CA ALA A 96 -0.57 13.58 -20.04
C ALA A 96 0.31 12.37 -20.38
N LYS A 97 1.18 11.94 -19.44
CA LYS A 97 2.10 10.82 -19.66
C LYS A 97 2.58 10.22 -18.35
N LEU A 98 2.67 8.90 -18.31
CA LEU A 98 3.39 8.19 -17.25
C LEU A 98 4.87 8.08 -17.63
N GLY A 99 5.75 8.31 -16.67
CA GLY A 99 7.15 8.00 -16.79
C GLY A 99 7.42 6.50 -16.70
N GLY A 100 8.66 6.09 -16.92
CA GLY A 100 9.02 4.66 -16.99
C GLY A 100 8.78 3.91 -15.68
N LEU A 101 9.02 4.54 -14.53
CA LEU A 101 8.78 3.92 -13.23
C LEU A 101 7.28 3.81 -12.93
N ALA A 102 6.52 4.88 -13.16
CA ALA A 102 5.08 4.88 -12.97
C ALA A 102 4.39 3.85 -13.88
N GLN A 103 4.78 3.77 -15.14
CA GLN A 103 4.29 2.74 -16.07
C GLN A 103 4.62 1.33 -15.57
N TYR A 104 5.85 1.10 -15.12
CA TYR A 104 6.26 -0.21 -14.59
C TYR A 104 5.42 -0.61 -13.36
N VAL A 105 5.21 0.30 -12.39
CA VAL A 105 4.39 0.06 -11.20
C VAL A 105 2.95 -0.28 -11.59
N LEU A 106 2.39 0.42 -12.57
CA LEU A 106 1.06 0.16 -13.09
C LEU A 106 0.96 -1.21 -13.75
N ASP A 107 1.85 -1.52 -14.69
CA ASP A 107 1.82 -2.77 -15.48
C ASP A 107 2.05 -4.01 -14.60
N LYS A 108 2.95 -3.91 -13.63
CA LYS A 108 3.24 -4.98 -12.67
C LYS A 108 2.20 -5.06 -11.55
N ARG A 109 1.25 -4.11 -11.50
CA ARG A 109 0.23 -4.05 -10.48
C ARG A 109 0.81 -4.00 -9.05
N ILE A 110 1.97 -3.36 -8.88
CA ILE A 110 2.60 -3.20 -7.57
C ILE A 110 1.70 -2.31 -6.71
N PRO A 111 1.26 -2.77 -5.53
CA PRO A 111 0.38 -1.98 -4.67
C PRO A 111 1.10 -0.79 -4.05
N LEU A 112 0.40 0.33 -3.99
CA LEU A 112 0.78 1.51 -3.22
C LEU A 112 -0.05 1.56 -1.94
N GLU A 113 0.60 1.51 -0.78
CA GLU A 113 -0.03 1.51 0.54
C GLU A 113 -0.17 2.95 1.04
N LEU A 114 -1.18 3.66 0.52
CA LEU A 114 -1.36 5.09 0.76
C LEU A 114 -2.00 5.36 2.13
N CYS A 115 -1.43 6.31 2.88
CA CYS A 115 -1.79 6.64 4.25
C CYS A 115 -2.12 8.14 4.36
N LEU A 116 -3.37 8.53 4.02
CA LEU A 116 -3.73 9.93 3.80
C LEU A 116 -3.38 10.84 5.00
N SER A 117 -3.87 10.49 6.18
CA SER A 117 -3.62 11.27 7.40
C SER A 117 -2.14 11.28 7.79
N SER A 118 -1.47 10.12 7.71
CA SER A 118 -0.06 10.01 8.06
C SER A 118 0.82 10.83 7.13
N ASN A 119 0.59 10.78 5.82
CA ASN A 119 1.39 11.50 4.84
C ASN A 119 1.32 13.05 5.00
N VAL A 120 0.21 13.56 5.54
CA VAL A 120 0.14 14.98 5.93
C VAL A 120 0.89 15.22 7.24
N HIS A 121 0.73 14.37 8.24
CA HIS A 121 1.40 14.52 9.54
C HIS A 121 2.92 14.39 9.47
N THR A 122 3.44 13.56 8.57
CA THR A 122 4.89 13.45 8.32
C THR A 122 5.43 14.59 7.45
N GLY A 123 4.55 15.40 6.86
CA GLY A 123 4.94 16.47 5.94
C GLY A 123 5.31 15.98 4.54
N ALA A 124 5.06 14.71 4.22
CA ALA A 124 5.27 14.18 2.87
C ALA A 124 4.37 14.88 1.84
N ILE A 125 3.16 15.22 2.25
CA ILE A 125 2.15 15.94 1.46
C ILE A 125 1.62 17.12 2.31
N PRO A 126 1.45 18.32 1.73
CA PRO A 126 0.99 19.50 2.50
C PRO A 126 -0.43 19.36 3.03
N THR A 127 -1.37 18.86 2.22
CA THR A 127 -2.78 18.69 2.58
C THR A 127 -3.36 17.43 1.98
N ILE A 128 -4.45 16.91 2.54
CA ILE A 128 -5.16 15.75 1.98
C ILE A 128 -5.62 16.02 0.53
N ALA A 129 -6.05 17.24 0.23
CA ALA A 129 -6.53 17.60 -1.11
C ALA A 129 -5.43 17.51 -2.18
N GLU A 130 -4.19 17.74 -1.80
CA GLU A 130 -3.01 17.64 -2.67
C GLU A 130 -2.43 16.22 -2.74
N HIS A 131 -2.98 15.29 -1.97
CA HIS A 131 -2.49 13.92 -1.96
C HIS A 131 -2.71 13.25 -3.34
N PRO A 132 -1.70 12.59 -3.93
CA PRO A 132 -1.79 12.01 -5.28
C PRO A 132 -2.73 10.79 -5.37
N PHE A 133 -3.37 10.41 -4.28
CA PHE A 133 -4.29 9.27 -4.20
C PHE A 133 -5.31 9.24 -5.34
N LYS A 134 -6.01 10.37 -5.54
CA LYS A 134 -7.05 10.47 -6.59
C LYS A 134 -6.49 10.22 -7.98
N ILE A 135 -5.32 10.79 -8.28
CA ILE A 135 -4.63 10.62 -9.57
C ILE A 135 -4.28 9.14 -9.76
N PHE A 136 -3.63 8.52 -8.79
CA PHE A 136 -3.27 7.11 -8.86
C PHE A 136 -4.51 6.21 -9.00
N TYR A 137 -5.56 6.48 -8.24
CA TYR A 137 -6.81 5.73 -8.33
C TYR A 137 -7.45 5.82 -9.73
N GLN A 138 -7.55 7.03 -10.28
CA GLN A 138 -8.12 7.28 -11.61
C GLN A 138 -7.28 6.63 -12.73
N GLN A 139 -5.94 6.64 -12.58
CA GLN A 139 -5.03 5.97 -13.51
C GLN A 139 -4.96 4.45 -13.29
N GLN A 140 -5.86 3.88 -12.46
CA GLN A 140 -5.98 2.45 -12.23
C GLN A 140 -4.74 1.80 -11.57
N PHE A 141 -3.90 2.57 -10.88
CA PHE A 141 -2.90 1.96 -10.00
C PHE A 141 -3.58 1.09 -8.95
N ARG A 142 -2.86 0.09 -8.45
CA ARG A 142 -3.36 -0.71 -7.34
C ARG A 142 -3.12 0.05 -6.03
N VAL A 143 -4.03 0.94 -5.70
CA VAL A 143 -3.98 1.70 -4.45
C VAL A 143 -4.74 0.97 -3.34
N THR A 144 -4.26 1.15 -2.11
CA THR A 144 -4.93 0.75 -0.88
C THR A 144 -5.01 1.95 0.06
N LEU A 145 -5.98 1.96 0.98
CA LEU A 145 -6.05 2.91 2.08
C LEU A 145 -5.54 2.24 3.34
N ASN A 146 -4.71 2.95 4.09
CA ASN A 146 -4.05 2.43 5.27
C ASN A 146 -3.94 3.53 6.34
N THR A 147 -3.88 3.12 7.60
CA THR A 147 -3.80 4.06 8.73
C THR A 147 -2.39 4.48 9.07
N ASP A 148 -1.41 3.65 8.71
CA ASP A 148 -0.07 3.72 9.28
C ASP A 148 -0.13 3.72 10.82
N ASN A 149 0.61 4.56 11.51
CA ASN A 149 0.65 4.64 12.96
C ASN A 149 -0.61 5.33 13.52
N ARG A 150 -1.62 4.53 13.88
CA ARG A 150 -2.93 5.02 14.33
C ARG A 150 -2.85 5.94 15.55
N LEU A 151 -1.95 5.68 16.48
CA LEU A 151 -1.79 6.51 17.68
C LEU A 151 -1.23 7.88 17.34
N MET A 152 -0.19 7.93 16.53
CA MET A 152 0.48 9.20 16.14
C MET A 152 -0.43 10.04 15.25
N SER A 153 -1.08 9.42 14.29
CA SER A 153 -1.99 10.10 13.35
C SER A 153 -3.41 10.28 13.88
N ARG A 154 -3.72 9.74 15.06
CA ARG A 154 -5.07 9.78 15.69
C ARG A 154 -6.16 9.36 14.71
N THR A 155 -5.92 8.28 13.98
CA THR A 155 -6.80 7.82 12.90
C THR A 155 -7.25 6.38 13.08
N SER A 156 -8.19 5.98 12.27
CA SER A 156 -8.71 4.61 12.14
C SER A 156 -8.99 4.32 10.67
N MET A 157 -9.19 3.05 10.29
CA MET A 157 -9.60 2.72 8.92
C MET A 157 -10.88 3.44 8.51
N SER A 158 -11.87 3.49 9.39
CA SER A 158 -13.11 4.23 9.12
C SER A 158 -12.87 5.71 8.86
N ASN A 159 -11.93 6.33 9.61
CA ASN A 159 -11.56 7.72 9.39
C ASN A 159 -10.84 7.91 8.04
N GLU A 160 -9.91 7.03 7.67
CA GLU A 160 -9.24 7.12 6.36
C GLU A 160 -10.23 6.99 5.19
N PHE A 161 -11.24 6.11 5.32
CA PHE A 161 -12.33 6.02 4.33
C PHE A 161 -13.19 7.29 4.31
N GLN A 162 -13.52 7.86 5.49
CA GLN A 162 -14.27 9.12 5.59
C GLN A 162 -13.50 10.28 4.94
N VAL A 163 -12.23 10.42 5.26
CA VAL A 163 -11.34 11.43 4.66
C VAL A 163 -11.27 11.28 3.14
N ALA A 164 -11.16 10.06 2.64
CA ALA A 164 -11.15 9.79 1.20
C ALA A 164 -12.49 10.13 0.52
N MET A 165 -13.61 9.84 1.20
CA MET A 165 -14.95 10.20 0.73
C MET A 165 -15.10 11.72 0.64
N ASP A 166 -14.80 12.43 1.73
CA ASP A 166 -15.02 13.86 1.85
C ASP A 166 -14.11 14.67 0.92
N THR A 167 -12.85 14.22 0.74
CA THR A 167 -11.88 14.96 -0.05
C THR A 167 -11.92 14.63 -1.54
N PHE A 168 -12.09 13.35 -1.88
CA PHE A 168 -11.96 12.89 -3.27
C PHE A 168 -13.29 12.54 -3.94
N GLY A 169 -14.38 12.57 -3.17
CA GLY A 169 -15.72 12.21 -3.65
C GLY A 169 -15.89 10.73 -3.94
N LEU A 170 -15.17 9.86 -3.22
CA LEU A 170 -15.26 8.42 -3.39
C LEU A 170 -16.55 7.88 -2.79
N GLY A 171 -17.17 6.91 -3.48
CA GLY A 171 -18.39 6.24 -3.06
C GLY A 171 -18.17 4.77 -2.71
N LEU A 172 -19.29 4.09 -2.46
CA LEU A 172 -19.31 2.70 -2.03
C LEU A 172 -18.62 1.75 -3.03
N ASP A 173 -18.79 2.00 -4.33
CA ASP A 173 -18.17 1.18 -5.39
C ASP A 173 -16.64 1.34 -5.42
N ASP A 174 -16.16 2.56 -5.18
CA ASP A 174 -14.73 2.85 -5.08
C ASP A 174 -14.14 2.14 -3.86
N PHE A 175 -14.82 2.19 -2.73
CA PHE A 175 -14.39 1.53 -1.50
C PHE A 175 -14.39 0.02 -1.62
N GLU A 176 -15.38 -0.58 -2.30
CA GLU A 176 -15.36 -2.01 -2.62
C GLU A 176 -14.10 -2.36 -3.43
N LYS A 177 -13.81 -1.60 -4.47
CA LYS A 177 -12.62 -1.80 -5.32
C LYS A 177 -11.32 -1.66 -4.54
N ILE A 178 -11.19 -0.62 -3.69
CA ILE A 178 -10.03 -0.40 -2.83
C ILE A 178 -9.86 -1.55 -1.82
N THR A 179 -10.94 -1.98 -1.18
CA THR A 179 -10.92 -3.11 -0.23
C THR A 179 -10.52 -4.42 -0.92
N ILE A 180 -11.01 -4.66 -2.14
CA ILE A 180 -10.60 -5.81 -2.94
C ILE A 180 -9.12 -5.70 -3.34
N ASN A 181 -8.63 -4.51 -3.70
CA ASN A 181 -7.22 -4.27 -3.97
C ASN A 181 -6.35 -4.58 -2.75
N SER A 182 -6.77 -4.14 -1.55
CA SER A 182 -6.09 -4.42 -0.29
C SER A 182 -6.00 -5.92 -0.03
N MET A 183 -7.13 -6.65 -0.18
CA MET A 183 -7.14 -8.10 0.00
C MET A 183 -6.29 -8.83 -1.05
N LYS A 184 -6.32 -8.41 -2.32
CA LYS A 184 -5.45 -8.98 -3.38
C LYS A 184 -3.97 -8.75 -3.11
N SER A 185 -3.64 -7.71 -2.35
CA SER A 185 -2.26 -7.32 -1.99
C SER A 185 -1.80 -7.89 -0.66
N ALA A 186 -2.70 -8.48 0.14
CA ALA A 186 -2.38 -9.07 1.42
C ALA A 186 -1.40 -10.25 1.27
N PHE A 187 -0.50 -10.39 2.24
CA PHE A 187 0.46 -11.49 2.32
C PHE A 187 -0.18 -12.76 2.92
N LEU A 188 -1.28 -13.18 2.30
CA LEU A 188 -2.00 -14.42 2.59
C LEU A 188 -1.91 -15.36 1.40
N PRO A 189 -2.07 -16.67 1.61
CA PRO A 189 -2.21 -17.64 0.51
C PRO A 189 -3.29 -17.20 -0.49
N TYR A 190 -3.06 -17.48 -1.77
CA TYR A 190 -3.98 -17.05 -2.84
C TYR A 190 -5.42 -17.54 -2.60
N ALA A 191 -5.60 -18.79 -2.22
CA ALA A 191 -6.93 -19.37 -1.96
C ALA A 191 -7.68 -18.62 -0.86
N ASP A 192 -6.99 -18.24 0.22
CA ASP A 192 -7.59 -17.48 1.34
C ASP A 192 -8.00 -16.08 0.92
N ARG A 193 -7.16 -15.40 0.14
CA ARG A 193 -7.51 -14.07 -0.39
C ARG A 193 -8.77 -14.12 -1.25
N ILE A 194 -8.85 -15.11 -2.14
CA ILE A 194 -10.02 -15.29 -3.01
C ILE A 194 -11.25 -15.67 -2.17
N ARG A 195 -11.12 -16.58 -1.23
CA ARG A 195 -12.21 -16.94 -0.32
C ARG A 195 -12.75 -15.72 0.41
N ILE A 196 -11.90 -14.90 1.04
CA ILE A 196 -12.32 -13.71 1.78
C ILE A 196 -13.00 -12.69 0.85
N ILE A 197 -12.49 -12.47 -0.36
CA ILE A 197 -13.10 -11.56 -1.33
C ILE A 197 -14.54 -11.99 -1.66
N TYR A 198 -14.76 -13.28 -1.92
CA TYR A 198 -16.06 -13.75 -2.37
C TYR A 198 -17.03 -14.11 -1.24
N THR A 199 -16.54 -14.46 -0.04
CA THR A 199 -17.42 -14.85 1.08
C THR A 199 -17.63 -13.74 2.12
N ALA A 200 -16.80 -12.70 2.15
CA ALA A 200 -16.92 -11.62 3.12
C ALA A 200 -17.02 -10.24 2.46
N ILE A 201 -16.04 -9.86 1.62
CA ILE A 201 -15.95 -8.48 1.10
C ILE A 201 -17.11 -8.18 0.16
N LYS A 202 -17.27 -8.91 -0.94
CA LYS A 202 -18.35 -8.68 -1.91
C LYS A 202 -19.74 -8.81 -1.29
N PRO A 203 -20.06 -9.86 -0.51
CA PRO A 203 -21.36 -9.91 0.17
C PRO A 203 -21.57 -8.78 1.18
N GLY A 204 -20.52 -8.33 1.88
CA GLY A 204 -20.59 -7.19 2.79
C GLY A 204 -20.99 -5.91 2.07
N TYR A 205 -20.33 -5.58 0.96
CA TYR A 205 -20.71 -4.41 0.14
C TYR A 205 -22.08 -4.55 -0.52
N ALA A 206 -22.44 -5.74 -0.99
CA ALA A 206 -23.77 -6.01 -1.54
C ALA A 206 -24.87 -5.76 -0.50
N ARG A 207 -24.66 -6.15 0.76
CA ARG A 207 -25.58 -5.89 1.86
C ARG A 207 -25.83 -4.40 2.09
N ILE A 208 -24.79 -3.59 2.05
CA ILE A 208 -24.92 -2.14 2.23
C ILE A 208 -25.65 -1.52 1.03
N ARG A 209 -25.38 -2.02 -0.19
CA ARG A 209 -25.95 -1.49 -1.44
C ARG A 209 -27.41 -1.88 -1.63
N TYR A 210 -27.78 -3.08 -1.19
CA TYR A 210 -29.11 -3.68 -1.41
C TYR A 210 -29.66 -4.27 -0.10
N PRO A 211 -29.96 -3.45 0.92
CA PRO A 211 -30.42 -3.94 2.20
C PRO A 211 -31.73 -4.74 2.14
N GLU A 212 -32.57 -4.49 1.14
CA GLU A 212 -33.85 -5.17 0.90
C GLU A 212 -33.70 -6.64 0.44
N TYR A 213 -32.54 -7.03 -0.09
CA TYR A 213 -32.26 -8.40 -0.53
C TYR A 213 -31.60 -9.29 0.53
N LEU A 214 -31.57 -8.80 1.78
CA LEU A 214 -30.99 -9.60 2.86
C LEU A 214 -31.93 -10.69 3.33
N PRO A 215 -31.48 -11.95 3.50
CA PRO A 215 -32.21 -12.90 4.32
C PRO A 215 -32.33 -12.34 5.74
N PRO A 216 -33.46 -12.56 6.43
CA PRO A 216 -33.63 -12.11 7.81
C PRO A 216 -32.48 -12.63 8.68
N ALA A 217 -32.01 -11.80 9.62
CA ALA A 217 -30.94 -12.15 10.54
C ALA A 217 -31.30 -13.44 11.27
N GLY A 218 -30.61 -14.54 11.03
CA GLY A 218 -30.84 -15.84 11.64
C GLY A 218 -31.15 -16.99 10.69
N ALA A 219 -31.12 -16.79 9.35
CA ALA A 219 -31.24 -17.83 8.36
C ALA A 219 -29.86 -18.31 7.86
N ALA A 220 -29.04 -18.89 8.75
CA ALA A 220 -27.80 -19.58 8.42
C ALA A 220 -27.67 -20.84 9.30
#